data_28ebc693b9d802007e767e29405f3a68
#
_entry.id   28ebc693b9d802007e767e29405f3a68
#
_cell.length_a   1.000
_cell.length_b   1.000
_cell.length_c   1.000
_cell.angle_alpha   90.00
_cell.angle_beta   90.00
_cell.angle_gamma   90.00
#
_symmetry.space_group_name_H-M   'P 1'
#
loop_
_entity.id
_entity.type
_entity.pdbx_description
1 polymer ?
#
loop_
_entity_poly.entity_id
_entity_poly.type
_entity_poly.pdbx_seq_one_letter_code
_entity_poly.pdbx_strand_id
1 'polypeptide(L)'
;LHGTGEVSLCGERYTSEDGCSYLQRDVKFPNNKQMKEGRLIAVICPAREMVTVLVEPGAEEETILRLWRSTWPEEQLFPVEHAQTFPVPMRDGVHLSTNVYLPKNCSTPVPAVLVRTPYGKEDGCEVYYRYVQRGYAVVVQDVRGRNASEGEWLPNYHEVEDGDDTLNWIAAQPWCSGRIGMVGGSYLGYVQW
;
A
#
# COMPACT_ATOMS: atom_id res chain seq x y z
N LEU A 1 14.61 11.98 22.60
CA LEU A 1 13.65 13.07 22.74
C LEU A 1 13.14 13.09 24.19
N HIS A 2 13.34 14.22 24.89
CA HIS A 2 12.88 14.39 26.27
C HIS A 2 12.43 15.84 26.45
N GLY A 3 11.30 16.04 27.14
CA GLY A 3 10.76 17.36 27.47
C GLY A 3 9.74 17.90 26.48
N THR A 4 9.18 19.04 26.84
CA THR A 4 8.19 19.79 26.05
C THR A 4 8.87 20.92 25.28
N GLY A 5 8.20 21.45 24.27
CA GLY A 5 8.69 22.51 23.40
C GLY A 5 9.37 22.02 22.14
N GLU A 6 10.34 22.80 21.65
CA GLU A 6 11.08 22.46 20.42
C GLU A 6 12.31 21.62 20.75
N VAL A 7 12.47 20.50 20.04
CA VAL A 7 13.61 19.60 20.20
C VAL A 7 14.18 19.24 18.82
N SER A 8 15.51 18.99 18.78
CA SER A 8 16.18 18.55 17.55
C SER A 8 16.69 17.11 17.72
N LEU A 9 16.53 16.30 16.69
CA LEU A 9 17.04 14.95 16.60
C LEU A 9 17.58 14.69 15.20
N CYS A 10 18.85 14.35 15.08
CA CYS A 10 19.52 14.05 13.81
C CYS A 10 19.32 15.13 12.74
N GLY A 11 19.31 16.40 13.12
CA GLY A 11 19.11 17.54 12.23
C GLY A 11 17.65 17.84 11.88
N GLU A 12 16.70 17.03 12.35
CA GLU A 12 15.28 17.28 12.20
C GLU A 12 14.72 18.00 13.43
N ARG A 13 13.74 18.89 13.21
CA ARG A 13 13.06 19.64 14.27
C ARG A 13 11.72 19.01 14.60
N TYR A 14 11.41 18.97 15.90
CA TYR A 14 10.14 18.45 16.43
C TYR A 14 9.59 19.41 17.48
N THR A 15 8.28 19.41 17.66
CA THR A 15 7.60 20.09 18.79
C THR A 15 6.78 19.09 19.57
N SER A 16 6.76 19.27 20.89
CA SER A 16 5.94 18.47 21.79
C SER A 16 5.31 19.36 22.87
N GLU A 17 4.04 19.08 23.18
CA GLU A 17 3.31 19.74 24.27
C GLU A 17 3.29 18.89 25.55
N ASP A 18 3.36 17.57 25.42
CA ASP A 18 3.19 16.60 26.50
C ASP A 18 4.48 15.82 26.86
N GLY A 19 5.58 16.01 26.09
CA GLY A 19 6.83 15.27 26.26
C GLY A 19 6.75 13.81 25.81
N CYS A 20 5.63 13.38 25.22
CA CYS A 20 5.39 12.02 24.76
C CYS A 20 5.13 11.95 23.24
N SER A 21 4.42 12.93 22.72
CA SER A 21 4.13 13.07 21.28
C SER A 21 5.00 14.17 20.67
N TYR A 22 5.76 13.85 19.65
CA TYR A 22 6.69 14.76 18.95
C TYR A 22 6.34 14.89 17.48
N LEU A 23 5.78 16.05 17.09
CA LEU A 23 5.42 16.36 15.72
C LEU A 23 6.61 16.95 14.97
N GLN A 24 6.99 16.33 13.85
CA GLN A 24 8.04 16.81 12.96
C GLN A 24 7.65 18.14 12.30
N ARG A 25 8.61 19.07 12.19
CA ARG A 25 8.42 20.40 11.60
C ARG A 25 9.21 20.53 10.29
N ASP A 26 8.83 21.52 9.49
CA ASP A 26 9.52 21.91 8.24
C ASP A 26 9.57 20.82 7.17
N VAL A 27 8.62 19.90 7.16
CA VAL A 27 8.50 18.83 6.17
C VAL A 27 7.08 18.79 5.59
N LYS A 28 6.98 18.39 4.34
CA LYS A 28 5.69 18.28 3.62
C LYS A 28 4.77 17.22 4.22
N PHE A 29 5.35 16.13 4.73
CA PHE A 29 4.63 14.99 5.30
C PHE A 29 5.18 14.70 6.71
N PRO A 30 4.72 15.43 7.73
CA PRO A 30 5.25 15.30 9.07
C PRO A 30 4.95 13.93 9.69
N ASN A 31 5.95 13.41 10.38
CA ASN A 31 5.80 12.25 11.24
C ASN A 31 5.47 12.71 12.66
N ASN A 32 4.68 11.92 13.37
CA ASN A 32 4.49 12.03 14.80
C ASN A 32 5.21 10.86 15.48
N LYS A 33 6.21 11.16 16.32
CA LYS A 33 6.94 10.18 17.10
C LYS A 33 6.31 10.05 18.47
N GLN A 34 5.92 8.84 18.86
CA GLN A 34 5.38 8.55 20.18
C GLN A 34 6.45 7.96 21.07
N MET A 35 6.62 8.54 22.26
CA MET A 35 7.62 8.13 23.24
C MET A 35 6.93 7.62 24.51
N LYS A 36 7.46 6.57 25.10
CA LYS A 36 7.08 6.08 26.44
C LYS A 36 8.35 5.82 27.23
N GLU A 37 8.45 6.43 28.43
CA GLU A 37 9.62 6.26 29.31
C GLU A 37 10.97 6.51 28.61
N GLY A 38 11.02 7.54 27.74
CA GLY A 38 12.21 7.90 26.98
C GLY A 38 12.52 7.01 25.77
N ARG A 39 11.67 6.03 25.46
CA ARG A 39 11.82 5.12 24.32
C ARG A 39 10.83 5.44 23.21
N LEU A 40 11.27 5.34 21.97
CA LEU A 40 10.38 5.45 20.80
C LEU A 40 9.52 4.18 20.72
N ILE A 41 8.20 4.35 20.74
CA ILE A 41 7.25 3.23 20.64
C ILE A 41 6.48 3.21 19.32
N ALA A 42 6.29 4.38 18.67
CA ALA A 42 5.65 4.43 17.36
C ALA A 42 6.11 5.64 16.56
N VAL A 43 6.03 5.50 15.22
CA VAL A 43 6.13 6.60 14.27
C VAL A 43 4.84 6.59 13.43
N ILE A 44 4.09 7.69 13.49
CA ILE A 44 2.82 7.85 12.78
C ILE A 44 3.02 8.85 11.66
N CYS A 45 2.73 8.49 10.43
CA CYS A 45 2.73 9.39 9.28
C CYS A 45 1.31 9.45 8.68
N PRO A 46 0.46 10.38 9.13
CA PRO A 46 -0.94 10.45 8.69
C PRO A 46 -1.08 10.64 7.18
N ALA A 47 -0.22 11.46 6.57
CA ALA A 47 -0.24 11.72 5.13
C ALA A 47 0.08 10.49 4.26
N ARG A 48 0.64 9.44 4.84
CA ARG A 48 0.93 8.16 4.18
C ARG A 48 0.05 7.03 4.70
N GLU A 49 -0.85 7.32 5.63
CA GLU A 49 -1.68 6.31 6.32
C GLU A 49 -0.82 5.15 6.89
N MET A 50 0.35 5.51 7.45
CA MET A 50 1.32 4.57 7.97
C MET A 50 1.52 4.75 9.47
N VAL A 51 1.52 3.63 10.19
CA VAL A 51 2.01 3.54 11.57
C VAL A 51 3.08 2.47 11.63
N THR A 52 4.29 2.86 12.02
CA THR A 52 5.35 1.94 12.38
C THR A 52 5.40 1.85 13.89
N VAL A 53 5.23 0.66 14.43
CA VAL A 53 5.27 0.43 15.87
C VAL A 53 6.49 -0.42 16.21
N LEU A 54 7.28 0.06 17.18
CA LEU A 54 8.38 -0.69 17.75
C LEU A 54 7.84 -1.44 18.97
N VAL A 55 7.58 -2.73 18.78
CA VAL A 55 7.04 -3.59 19.84
C VAL A 55 8.20 -4.30 20.51
N GLU A 56 8.40 -4.04 21.80
CA GLU A 56 9.28 -4.89 22.63
C GLU A 56 8.56 -6.23 22.92
N PRO A 57 9.31 -7.32 23.17
CA PRO A 57 8.71 -8.57 23.60
C PRO A 57 7.81 -8.35 24.82
N GLY A 58 6.52 -8.66 24.71
CA GLY A 58 5.52 -8.45 25.74
C GLY A 58 4.76 -7.12 25.70
N ALA A 59 4.99 -6.26 24.69
CA ALA A 59 4.17 -5.08 24.47
C ALA A 59 2.80 -5.49 23.93
N GLU A 60 1.74 -4.94 24.52
CA GLU A 60 0.35 -5.32 24.24
C GLU A 60 -0.11 -4.82 22.86
N GLU A 61 -0.68 -5.73 22.07
CA GLU A 61 -1.33 -5.45 20.79
C GLU A 61 -2.38 -4.33 20.89
N GLU A 62 -3.04 -4.24 22.05
CA GLU A 62 -4.02 -3.20 22.39
C GLU A 62 -3.44 -1.77 22.31
N THR A 63 -2.17 -1.58 22.65
CA THR A 63 -1.50 -0.26 22.56
C THR A 63 -1.37 0.19 21.10
N ILE A 64 -1.07 -0.74 20.19
CA ILE A 64 -0.96 -0.50 18.76
C ILE A 64 -2.32 -0.08 18.19
N LEU A 65 -3.36 -0.86 18.49
CA LEU A 65 -4.72 -0.59 18.05
C LEU A 65 -5.25 0.75 18.59
N ARG A 66 -4.93 1.09 19.83
CA ARG A 66 -5.31 2.37 20.44
C ARG A 66 -4.63 3.55 19.72
N LEU A 67 -3.34 3.45 19.40
CA LEU A 67 -2.62 4.49 18.66
C LEU A 67 -3.17 4.66 17.25
N TRP A 68 -3.50 3.55 16.58
CA TRP A 68 -4.14 3.58 15.28
C TRP A 68 -5.51 4.29 15.35
N ARG A 69 -6.38 3.86 16.25
CA ARG A 69 -7.74 4.43 16.44
C ARG A 69 -7.73 5.89 16.83
N SER A 70 -6.73 6.35 17.57
CA SER A 70 -6.59 7.76 17.93
C SER A 70 -6.18 8.67 16.77
N THR A 71 -5.59 8.09 15.74
CA THR A 71 -5.04 8.83 14.58
C THR A 71 -6.02 8.87 13.41
N TRP A 72 -6.80 7.81 13.22
CA TRP A 72 -7.80 7.71 12.16
C TRP A 72 -9.19 7.40 12.73
N PRO A 73 -10.24 7.98 12.14
CA PRO A 73 -11.61 7.65 12.53
C PRO A 73 -11.87 6.15 12.33
N GLU A 74 -12.82 5.60 13.09
CA GLU A 74 -13.26 4.22 12.90
C GLU A 74 -13.85 4.04 11.50
N GLU A 75 -13.09 3.42 10.61
CA GLU A 75 -13.58 2.94 9.33
C GLU A 75 -13.95 1.47 9.47
N GLN A 76 -15.04 1.07 8.82
CA GLN A 76 -15.33 -0.34 8.68
C GLN A 76 -14.33 -0.93 7.67
N LEU A 77 -13.31 -1.62 8.17
CA LEU A 77 -12.29 -2.24 7.36
C LEU A 77 -12.61 -3.71 7.09
N PHE A 78 -12.39 -4.16 5.86
CA PHE A 78 -12.50 -5.55 5.46
C PHE A 78 -11.16 -6.27 5.66
N PRO A 79 -11.15 -7.51 6.18
CA PRO A 79 -9.94 -8.32 6.17
C PRO A 79 -9.47 -8.58 4.73
N VAL A 80 -8.15 -8.67 4.54
CA VAL A 80 -7.53 -9.00 3.25
C VAL A 80 -7.55 -10.52 3.07
N GLU A 81 -8.06 -11.01 1.95
CA GLU A 81 -7.93 -12.39 1.55
C GLU A 81 -6.53 -12.68 1.01
N HIS A 82 -6.02 -13.91 1.17
CA HIS A 82 -4.75 -14.29 0.56
C HIS A 82 -4.80 -14.11 -0.95
N ALA A 83 -3.68 -13.66 -1.53
CA ALA A 83 -3.57 -13.48 -2.97
C ALA A 83 -3.88 -14.76 -3.74
N GLN A 84 -4.65 -14.62 -4.80
CA GLN A 84 -4.77 -15.62 -5.85
C GLN A 84 -3.92 -15.18 -7.03
N THR A 85 -3.05 -16.06 -7.53
CA THR A 85 -2.19 -15.75 -8.67
C THR A 85 -2.79 -16.28 -9.97
N PHE A 86 -2.83 -15.43 -10.99
CA PHE A 86 -3.37 -15.74 -12.31
C PHE A 86 -2.32 -15.49 -13.40
N PRO A 87 -2.18 -16.40 -14.39
CA PRO A 87 -1.46 -16.11 -15.63
C PRO A 87 -2.41 -15.37 -16.58
N VAL A 88 -2.35 -14.03 -16.57
CA VAL A 88 -3.24 -13.21 -17.41
C VAL A 88 -2.75 -13.23 -18.85
N PRO A 89 -3.56 -13.70 -19.82
CA PRO A 89 -3.14 -13.81 -21.22
C PRO A 89 -3.15 -12.44 -21.90
N MET A 90 -2.06 -12.17 -22.62
CA MET A 90 -1.96 -11.04 -23.54
C MET A 90 -2.38 -11.46 -24.95
N ARG A 91 -2.71 -10.49 -25.83
CA ARG A 91 -3.19 -10.71 -27.21
C ARG A 91 -2.21 -11.50 -28.09
N ASP A 92 -0.94 -11.52 -27.76
CA ASP A 92 0.13 -12.26 -28.45
C ASP A 92 0.41 -13.65 -27.85
N GLY A 93 -0.34 -14.06 -26.83
CA GLY A 93 -0.23 -15.36 -26.17
C GLY A 93 0.78 -15.43 -25.02
N VAL A 94 1.47 -14.34 -24.70
CA VAL A 94 2.30 -14.22 -23.49
C VAL A 94 1.41 -14.11 -22.26
N HIS A 95 1.81 -14.71 -21.12
CA HIS A 95 1.07 -14.63 -19.86
C HIS A 95 1.81 -13.79 -18.84
N LEU A 96 1.10 -12.83 -18.23
CA LEU A 96 1.63 -12.00 -17.17
C LEU A 96 1.16 -12.47 -15.80
N SER A 97 2.10 -12.71 -14.92
CA SER A 97 1.84 -13.18 -13.56
C SER A 97 1.19 -12.08 -12.73
N THR A 98 0.00 -12.35 -12.23
CA THR A 98 -0.87 -11.34 -11.61
C THR A 98 -1.46 -11.86 -10.32
N ASN A 99 -1.26 -11.13 -9.22
CA ASN A 99 -1.88 -11.39 -7.93
C ASN A 99 -3.16 -10.58 -7.79
N VAL A 100 -4.22 -11.22 -7.32
CA VAL A 100 -5.50 -10.56 -6.98
C VAL A 100 -5.76 -10.73 -5.49
N TYR A 101 -6.00 -9.60 -4.82
CA TYR A 101 -6.38 -9.52 -3.40
C TYR A 101 -7.80 -9.01 -3.32
N LEU A 102 -8.67 -9.75 -2.66
CA LEU A 102 -10.08 -9.39 -2.48
C LEU A 102 -10.39 -9.03 -1.02
N PRO A 103 -11.33 -8.11 -0.79
CA PRO A 103 -11.83 -7.84 0.55
C PRO A 103 -12.70 -9.01 1.01
N LYS A 104 -12.30 -9.64 2.12
CA LYS A 104 -13.04 -10.75 2.72
C LYS A 104 -14.34 -10.24 3.34
N ASN A 105 -15.42 -11.00 3.18
CA ASN A 105 -16.77 -10.66 3.68
C ASN A 105 -17.34 -9.33 3.10
N CYS A 106 -16.83 -8.87 1.97
CA CYS A 106 -17.39 -7.75 1.23
C CYS A 106 -18.35 -8.26 0.14
N SER A 107 -19.42 -7.52 -0.10
CA SER A 107 -20.32 -7.83 -1.22
C SER A 107 -19.64 -7.53 -2.55
N THR A 108 -19.56 -8.52 -3.44
CA THR A 108 -19.08 -8.34 -4.82
C THR A 108 -20.25 -8.05 -5.76
N PRO A 109 -20.02 -7.37 -6.92
CA PRO A 109 -18.74 -6.90 -7.45
C PRO A 109 -18.24 -5.60 -6.79
N VAL A 110 -16.91 -5.46 -6.72
CA VAL A 110 -16.22 -4.29 -6.14
C VAL A 110 -15.40 -3.54 -7.20
N PRO A 111 -15.08 -2.24 -7.01
CA PRO A 111 -14.13 -1.55 -7.88
C PRO A 111 -12.72 -2.15 -7.71
N ALA A 112 -11.89 -2.04 -8.75
CA ALA A 112 -10.53 -2.57 -8.75
C ALA A 112 -9.47 -1.47 -8.80
N VAL A 113 -8.32 -1.73 -8.18
CA VAL A 113 -7.09 -0.94 -8.30
C VAL A 113 -6.02 -1.82 -8.92
N LEU A 114 -5.50 -1.42 -10.08
CA LEU A 114 -4.42 -2.10 -10.79
C LEU A 114 -3.07 -1.44 -10.50
N VAL A 115 -2.08 -2.27 -10.22
CA VAL A 115 -0.67 -1.91 -10.10
C VAL A 115 0.14 -2.79 -11.06
N ARG A 116 0.85 -2.19 -12.01
CA ARG A 116 1.79 -2.90 -12.89
C ARG A 116 3.21 -2.51 -12.53
N THR A 117 4.06 -3.50 -12.26
CA THR A 117 5.38 -3.28 -11.65
C THR A 117 6.48 -4.12 -12.28
N PRO A 118 7.67 -3.55 -12.55
CA PRO A 118 8.86 -4.31 -12.92
C PRO A 118 9.66 -4.79 -11.70
N TYR A 119 9.28 -4.37 -10.48
CA TYR A 119 10.08 -4.55 -9.27
C TYR A 119 9.75 -5.85 -8.51
N GLY A 120 8.63 -6.49 -8.83
CA GLY A 120 8.11 -7.68 -8.16
C GLY A 120 6.73 -7.43 -7.55
N LYS A 121 5.74 -8.23 -7.97
CA LYS A 121 4.36 -8.12 -7.45
C LYS A 121 4.22 -8.53 -5.98
N GLU A 122 5.22 -9.24 -5.45
CA GLU A 122 5.29 -9.63 -4.03
C GLU A 122 5.98 -8.55 -3.18
N ASP A 123 6.86 -7.73 -3.80
CA ASP A 123 7.69 -6.79 -3.07
C ASP A 123 6.91 -5.52 -2.69
N GLY A 124 6.72 -5.30 -1.39
CA GLY A 124 6.05 -4.12 -0.84
C GLY A 124 4.57 -4.02 -1.21
N CYS A 125 3.94 -5.14 -1.57
CA CYS A 125 2.51 -5.16 -1.93
C CYS A 125 1.59 -4.79 -0.74
N GLU A 126 2.09 -4.87 0.49
CA GLU A 126 1.34 -4.53 1.71
C GLU A 126 0.86 -3.09 1.72
N VAL A 127 1.56 -2.17 1.04
CA VAL A 127 1.14 -0.77 0.93
C VAL A 127 -0.20 -0.62 0.21
N TYR A 128 -0.60 -1.62 -0.57
CA TYR A 128 -1.86 -1.62 -1.31
C TYR A 128 -3.02 -2.28 -0.53
N TYR A 129 -2.73 -2.99 0.58
CA TYR A 129 -3.78 -3.62 1.41
C TYR A 129 -4.79 -2.63 1.95
N ARG A 130 -4.41 -1.36 2.15
CA ARG A 130 -5.32 -0.28 2.53
C ARG A 130 -6.50 -0.09 1.56
N TYR A 131 -6.32 -0.39 0.27
CA TYR A 131 -7.41 -0.35 -0.71
C TYR A 131 -8.33 -1.57 -0.54
N VAL A 132 -7.73 -2.76 -0.33
CA VAL A 132 -8.51 -3.98 -0.09
C VAL A 132 -9.36 -3.83 1.17
N GLN A 133 -8.76 -3.30 2.25
CA GLN A 133 -9.46 -3.04 3.51
C GLN A 133 -10.64 -2.06 3.35
N ARG A 134 -10.65 -1.22 2.32
CA ARG A 134 -11.71 -0.26 2.00
C ARG A 134 -12.68 -0.73 0.91
N GLY A 135 -12.66 -2.02 0.60
CA GLY A 135 -13.62 -2.62 -0.32
C GLY A 135 -13.25 -2.57 -1.79
N TYR A 136 -11.96 -2.41 -2.12
CA TYR A 136 -11.46 -2.52 -3.49
C TYR A 136 -10.83 -3.89 -3.72
N ALA A 137 -10.98 -4.45 -4.90
CA ALA A 137 -10.07 -5.49 -5.37
C ALA A 137 -8.72 -4.84 -5.72
N VAL A 138 -7.61 -5.45 -5.30
CA VAL A 138 -6.27 -4.99 -5.69
C VAL A 138 -5.64 -6.03 -6.61
N VAL A 139 -5.20 -5.60 -7.77
CA VAL A 139 -4.55 -6.42 -8.79
C VAL A 139 -3.11 -5.94 -8.94
N VAL A 140 -2.14 -6.79 -8.63
CA VAL A 140 -0.71 -6.46 -8.76
C VAL A 140 -0.08 -7.39 -9.78
N GLN A 141 0.45 -6.82 -10.87
CA GLN A 141 0.97 -7.57 -12.01
C GLN A 141 2.45 -7.29 -12.21
N ASP A 142 3.24 -8.34 -12.37
CA ASP A 142 4.59 -8.23 -12.91
C ASP A 142 4.49 -7.87 -14.40
N VAL A 143 5.20 -6.82 -14.83
CA VAL A 143 5.25 -6.47 -16.26
C VAL A 143 5.97 -7.55 -17.06
N ARG A 144 5.76 -7.58 -18.37
CA ARG A 144 6.33 -8.55 -19.33
C ARG A 144 7.83 -8.75 -19.11
N GLY A 145 8.28 -10.02 -19.08
CA GLY A 145 9.69 -10.41 -18.94
C GLY A 145 10.30 -10.06 -17.58
N ARG A 146 9.48 -9.73 -16.57
CA ARG A 146 9.94 -9.47 -15.21
C ARG A 146 9.37 -10.49 -14.23
N ASN A 147 10.21 -10.87 -13.26
CA ASN A 147 9.89 -11.77 -12.16
C ASN A 147 9.21 -13.07 -12.62
N ALA A 148 7.91 -13.23 -12.38
CA ALA A 148 7.17 -14.43 -12.75
C ALA A 148 6.36 -14.29 -14.06
N SER A 149 6.46 -13.16 -14.76
CA SER A 149 5.81 -12.94 -16.05
C SER A 149 6.66 -13.46 -17.22
N GLU A 150 5.99 -14.00 -18.22
CA GLU A 150 6.61 -14.49 -19.46
C GLU A 150 7.04 -13.33 -20.38
N GLY A 151 7.70 -13.69 -21.48
CA GLY A 151 8.14 -12.79 -22.54
C GLY A 151 9.50 -12.16 -22.28
N GLU A 152 9.84 -11.16 -23.07
CA GLU A 152 11.10 -10.40 -22.96
C GLU A 152 10.81 -9.00 -22.41
N TRP A 153 11.67 -8.57 -21.47
CA TRP A 153 11.52 -7.24 -20.90
C TRP A 153 12.22 -6.19 -21.78
N LEU A 154 11.40 -5.45 -22.49
CA LEU A 154 11.78 -4.23 -23.19
C LEU A 154 11.11 -3.06 -22.50
N PRO A 155 11.81 -2.28 -21.66
CA PRO A 155 11.21 -1.21 -20.87
C PRO A 155 10.39 -0.24 -21.72
N ASN A 156 9.15 0.01 -21.29
CA ASN A 156 8.22 0.96 -21.91
C ASN A 156 7.74 0.57 -23.34
N TYR A 157 8.04 -0.63 -23.84
CA TYR A 157 7.71 -0.98 -25.21
C TYR A 157 6.32 -1.63 -25.34
N HIS A 158 6.00 -2.59 -24.49
CA HIS A 158 4.73 -3.35 -24.52
C HIS A 158 3.66 -2.85 -23.55
N GLU A 159 3.91 -1.74 -22.83
CA GLU A 159 3.08 -1.36 -21.69
C GLU A 159 1.65 -0.97 -22.08
N VAL A 160 1.45 -0.42 -23.27
CA VAL A 160 0.14 0.01 -23.76
C VAL A 160 -0.75 -1.21 -24.03
N GLU A 161 -0.26 -2.16 -24.84
CA GLU A 161 -1.01 -3.35 -25.23
C GLU A 161 -1.24 -4.28 -24.03
N ASP A 162 -0.20 -4.51 -23.22
CA ASP A 162 -0.28 -5.34 -22.01
C ASP A 162 -1.20 -4.71 -20.96
N GLY A 163 -1.18 -3.38 -20.85
CA GLY A 163 -2.06 -2.63 -19.97
C GLY A 163 -3.53 -2.77 -20.38
N ASP A 164 -3.82 -2.58 -21.68
CA ASP A 164 -5.16 -2.71 -22.24
C ASP A 164 -5.71 -4.14 -22.06
N ASP A 165 -4.92 -5.16 -22.40
CA ASP A 165 -5.31 -6.56 -22.23
C ASP A 165 -5.57 -6.90 -20.75
N THR A 166 -4.76 -6.38 -19.84
CA THR A 166 -4.94 -6.57 -18.40
C THR A 166 -6.21 -5.89 -17.89
N LEU A 167 -6.49 -4.66 -18.33
CA LEU A 167 -7.72 -3.94 -17.96
C LEU A 167 -8.97 -4.67 -18.46
N ASN A 168 -8.94 -5.19 -19.69
CA ASN A 168 -10.03 -5.98 -20.27
C ASN A 168 -10.23 -7.29 -19.49
N TRP A 169 -9.14 -7.96 -19.11
CA TRP A 169 -9.23 -9.16 -18.27
C TRP A 169 -9.85 -8.87 -16.91
N ILE A 170 -9.43 -7.79 -16.23
CA ILE A 170 -10.01 -7.38 -14.94
C ILE A 170 -11.50 -7.06 -15.08
N ALA A 171 -11.88 -6.30 -16.11
CA ALA A 171 -13.27 -5.92 -16.35
C ALA A 171 -14.20 -7.12 -16.57
N ALA A 172 -13.67 -8.22 -17.12
CA ALA A 172 -14.42 -9.46 -17.34
C ALA A 172 -14.54 -10.34 -16.08
N GLN A 173 -13.89 -10.00 -14.98
CA GLN A 173 -13.95 -10.83 -13.77
C GLN A 173 -15.27 -10.64 -13.02
N PRO A 174 -15.84 -11.72 -12.46
CA PRO A 174 -17.13 -11.65 -11.74
C PRO A 174 -17.07 -10.81 -10.46
N TRP A 175 -15.89 -10.63 -9.90
CA TRP A 175 -15.68 -9.79 -8.72
C TRP A 175 -15.49 -8.30 -9.05
N CYS A 176 -15.30 -7.92 -10.31
CA CYS A 176 -15.05 -6.53 -10.71
C CYS A 176 -16.35 -5.81 -11.08
N SER A 177 -16.57 -4.63 -10.55
CA SER A 177 -17.75 -3.78 -10.88
C SER A 177 -17.64 -3.04 -12.20
N GLY A 178 -16.57 -3.25 -12.98
CA GLY A 178 -16.26 -2.50 -14.19
C GLY A 178 -15.61 -1.13 -13.93
N ARG A 179 -15.43 -0.73 -12.67
CA ARG A 179 -14.68 0.48 -12.31
C ARG A 179 -13.26 0.09 -11.95
N ILE A 180 -12.29 0.56 -12.73
CA ILE A 180 -10.88 0.22 -12.55
C ILE A 180 -10.10 1.53 -12.50
N GLY A 181 -9.27 1.68 -11.45
CA GLY A 181 -8.28 2.74 -11.35
C GLY A 181 -6.88 2.16 -11.30
N MET A 182 -5.87 2.96 -11.58
CA MET A 182 -4.46 2.57 -11.43
C MET A 182 -3.77 3.47 -10.41
N VAL A 183 -2.77 2.92 -9.73
CA VAL A 183 -1.96 3.67 -8.77
C VAL A 183 -0.50 3.28 -8.88
N GLY A 184 0.38 4.25 -8.56
CA GLY A 184 1.82 4.06 -8.53
C GLY A 184 2.56 5.30 -9.00
N GLY A 185 3.81 5.41 -8.57
CA GLY A 185 4.75 6.46 -8.98
C GLY A 185 5.87 5.91 -9.85
N SER A 186 6.67 6.79 -10.49
CA SER A 186 7.80 6.40 -11.32
C SER A 186 7.36 5.48 -12.47
N TYR A 187 7.98 4.32 -12.66
CA TYR A 187 7.59 3.35 -13.68
C TYR A 187 6.11 2.94 -13.57
N LEU A 188 5.63 2.70 -12.33
CA LEU A 188 4.22 2.37 -12.09
C LEU A 188 3.26 3.51 -12.46
N GLY A 189 3.74 4.75 -12.46
CA GLY A 189 3.01 5.90 -12.97
C GLY A 189 3.04 5.97 -14.50
N TYR A 190 4.18 5.67 -15.11
CA TYR A 190 4.33 5.66 -16.56
C TYR A 190 3.37 4.68 -17.24
N VAL A 191 3.23 3.46 -16.72
CA VAL A 191 2.36 2.41 -17.30
C VAL A 191 0.86 2.68 -17.19
N GLN A 192 0.47 3.84 -16.66
CA GLN A 192 -0.94 4.25 -16.55
C GLN A 192 -1.41 5.07 -17.76
N TRP A 193 -0.48 5.48 -18.64
CA TRP A 193 -0.72 6.32 -19.83
C TRP A 193 -0.48 5.51 -21.11
#